data_784f63c40a584ac0da87e5b9e45a1160
#
_entry.id   784f63c40a584ac0da87e5b9e45a1160
#
_cell.length_a   1.000
_cell.length_b   1.000
_cell.length_c   1.000
_cell.angle_alpha   90.00
_cell.angle_beta   90.00
_cell.angle_gamma   90.00
#
_symmetry.space_group_name_H-M   'P 1'
#
loop_
_entity.id
_entity.type
_entity.pdbx_description
1 polymer ?
#
loop_
_entity_poly.entity_id
_entity_poly.type
_entity_poly.pdbx_seq_one_letter_code
_entity_poly.pdbx_strand_id
1 'polypeptide(L)'
;ATFAIAGCGSDTTKTTADNGTSVTWSETFDGTKTDFAVKSAPTHAVSMSQATTEMMLQLGLEDKMAGTAFKEEEIYPPLQAAYDKVKVLSDKWPSYEVFMSVKPDFATGWPDSFSKRAIPADKMISQKVNIWIPESMLSTKADLETNFSDMIKLGEIFGVKPKAEEWVSGQRKTLAAIQDKLKDLPRKRIFIYDSEDGQPFTAFEGYTTNILKLIGADNVMSGLGVDKTWAKGSWETVIAQNPDYIIIADYGNSIRNDDDFQQKI
;
A
#
# COMPACT_ATOMS: atom_id res chain seq x y z
N ALA A 1 75.94 5.29 7.75
CA ALA A 1 74.92 6.03 8.48
C ALA A 1 73.71 6.24 7.58
N THR A 2 72.68 5.44 7.77
CA THR A 2 71.48 5.45 6.96
C THR A 2 70.32 5.90 7.85
N PHE A 3 69.76 7.04 7.56
CA PHE A 3 68.58 7.57 8.23
C PHE A 3 67.32 7.04 7.52
N ALA A 4 66.48 6.34 8.28
CA ALA A 4 65.08 5.99 7.84
C ALA A 4 64.15 7.09 8.32
N ILE A 5 63.41 7.68 7.39
CA ILE A 5 62.29 8.61 7.68
C ILE A 5 61.01 7.80 7.65
N ALA A 6 60.33 7.73 8.79
CA ALA A 6 58.95 7.19 8.88
C ALA A 6 57.96 8.23 8.34
N GLY A 7 57.26 7.86 7.28
CA GLY A 7 56.16 8.64 6.77
C GLY A 7 54.87 8.31 7.53
N CYS A 8 54.26 9.31 8.17
CA CYS A 8 52.90 9.25 8.68
C CYS A 8 51.94 9.21 7.50
N GLY A 9 51.26 8.09 7.31
CA GLY A 9 50.10 7.97 6.45
C GLY A 9 48.88 8.63 7.11
N SER A 10 48.42 9.75 6.58
CA SER A 10 47.15 10.34 6.93
C SER A 10 46.04 9.52 6.22
N ASP A 11 45.31 8.75 6.99
CA ASP A 11 44.04 8.18 6.56
C ASP A 11 43.06 9.29 6.24
N THR A 12 42.97 9.62 4.97
CA THR A 12 41.91 10.44 4.42
C THR A 12 40.72 9.52 4.23
N THR A 13 39.85 9.42 5.26
CA THR A 13 38.48 8.97 5.10
C THR A 13 37.82 9.89 4.05
N LYS A 14 37.75 9.39 2.82
CA LYS A 14 36.87 9.96 1.81
C LYS A 14 35.44 9.79 2.28
N THR A 15 34.93 10.83 2.94
CA THR A 15 33.49 11.07 3.02
C THR A 15 33.06 11.35 1.57
N THR A 16 32.52 10.33 0.91
CA THR A 16 31.72 10.54 -0.30
C THR A 16 30.56 11.41 0.12
N ALA A 17 30.64 12.70 -0.18
CA ALA A 17 29.49 13.56 -0.18
C ALA A 17 28.52 12.93 -1.20
N ASP A 18 27.48 12.30 -0.68
CA ASP A 18 26.31 11.90 -1.44
C ASP A 18 25.69 13.22 -1.97
N ASN A 19 25.90 13.50 -3.24
CA ASN A 19 25.17 14.52 -3.98
C ASN A 19 23.75 13.99 -4.17
N GLY A 20 23.05 13.76 -3.07
CA GLY A 20 21.75 13.16 -3.00
C GLY A 20 20.74 13.95 -3.83
N THR A 21 20.40 13.37 -4.98
CA THR A 21 19.26 13.83 -5.76
C THR A 21 18.03 13.69 -4.87
N SER A 22 17.36 14.81 -4.59
CA SER A 22 16.14 14.82 -3.79
C SER A 22 15.08 13.95 -4.45
N VAL A 23 14.47 13.03 -3.69
CA VAL A 23 13.29 12.27 -4.15
C VAL A 23 12.07 13.16 -3.94
N THR A 24 11.34 13.43 -5.03
CA THR A 24 10.17 14.31 -5.02
C THR A 24 8.92 13.57 -5.47
N TRP A 25 7.77 13.99 -4.96
CA TRP A 25 6.44 13.53 -5.39
C TRP A 25 5.39 14.59 -5.05
N SER A 26 4.17 14.39 -5.49
CA SER A 26 3.05 15.29 -5.19
C SER A 26 1.84 14.47 -4.78
N GLU A 27 1.08 14.97 -3.81
CA GLU A 27 -0.21 14.44 -3.41
C GLU A 27 -1.29 15.51 -3.57
N THR A 28 -2.55 15.08 -3.66
CA THR A 28 -3.68 16.00 -3.71
C THR A 28 -4.61 15.75 -2.52
N PHE A 29 -4.79 16.76 -1.67
CA PHE A 29 -5.69 16.72 -0.52
C PHE A 29 -6.78 17.77 -0.67
N ASP A 30 -8.04 17.39 -0.57
CA ASP A 30 -9.19 18.28 -0.74
C ASP A 30 -9.08 19.20 -1.98
N GLY A 31 -8.59 18.63 -3.11
CA GLY A 31 -8.39 19.35 -4.37
C GLY A 31 -7.13 20.22 -4.43
N THR A 32 -6.34 20.30 -3.37
CA THR A 32 -5.09 21.07 -3.33
C THR A 32 -3.89 20.16 -3.54
N LYS A 33 -3.12 20.42 -4.60
CA LYS A 33 -1.86 19.73 -4.87
C LYS A 33 -0.77 20.23 -3.92
N THR A 34 -0.07 19.30 -3.29
CA THR A 34 1.06 19.56 -2.40
C THR A 34 2.28 18.77 -2.87
N ASP A 35 3.40 19.46 -3.01
CA ASP A 35 4.68 18.86 -3.40
C ASP A 35 5.49 18.48 -2.16
N PHE A 36 6.07 17.30 -2.19
CA PHE A 36 6.94 16.76 -1.14
C PHE A 36 8.32 16.46 -1.67
N ALA A 37 9.30 16.53 -0.79
CA ALA A 37 10.69 16.22 -1.14
C ALA A 37 11.46 15.69 0.08
N VAL A 38 12.23 14.64 -0.10
CA VAL A 38 13.19 14.16 0.89
C VAL A 38 14.60 14.16 0.30
N LYS A 39 15.57 14.67 1.05
CA LYS A 39 17.01 14.65 0.71
C LYS A 39 17.74 13.48 1.36
N SER A 40 17.14 12.90 2.39
CA SER A 40 17.60 11.72 3.10
C SER A 40 16.41 10.87 3.49
N ALA A 41 16.63 9.57 3.63
CA ALA A 41 15.58 8.64 4.03
C ALA A 41 14.90 9.06 5.36
N PRO A 42 13.57 9.03 5.44
CA PRO A 42 12.87 9.23 6.70
C PRO A 42 13.32 8.25 7.78
N THR A 43 13.24 8.67 9.03
CA THR A 43 13.73 7.88 10.17
C THR A 43 12.65 7.62 11.24
N HIS A 44 11.53 8.32 11.15
CA HIS A 44 10.40 8.23 12.07
C HIS A 44 9.09 8.13 11.27
N ALA A 45 9.01 7.12 10.42
CA ALA A 45 7.82 6.90 9.59
C ALA A 45 6.66 6.32 10.42
N VAL A 46 5.45 6.76 10.11
CA VAL A 46 4.21 6.17 10.63
C VAL A 46 3.40 5.64 9.47
N SER A 47 3.07 4.35 9.52
CA SER A 47 2.11 3.73 8.61
C SER A 47 0.73 3.70 9.23
N MET A 48 -0.28 4.19 8.51
CA MET A 48 -1.66 4.34 8.99
C MET A 48 -2.63 3.39 8.28
N SER A 49 -2.11 2.29 7.72
CA SER A 49 -2.87 1.17 7.17
C SER A 49 -2.04 -0.12 7.18
N GLN A 50 -2.69 -1.27 7.26
CA GLN A 50 -1.98 -2.55 7.17
C GLN A 50 -1.23 -2.70 5.84
N ALA A 51 -1.86 -2.32 4.73
CA ALA A 51 -1.26 -2.46 3.40
C ALA A 51 0.09 -1.72 3.30
N THR A 52 0.15 -0.44 3.71
CA THR A 52 1.42 0.31 3.69
C THR A 52 2.40 -0.16 4.77
N THR A 53 1.91 -0.66 5.90
CA THR A 53 2.74 -1.32 6.92
C THR A 53 3.47 -2.51 6.31
N GLU A 54 2.76 -3.42 5.66
CA GLU A 54 3.36 -4.60 5.03
C GLU A 54 4.30 -4.24 3.87
N MET A 55 3.99 -3.19 3.09
CA MET A 55 4.91 -2.67 2.06
C MET A 55 6.24 -2.24 2.69
N MET A 56 6.21 -1.50 3.80
CA MET A 56 7.41 -1.06 4.51
C MET A 56 8.19 -2.25 5.09
N LEU A 57 7.51 -3.19 5.74
CA LEU A 57 8.10 -4.39 6.31
C LEU A 57 8.73 -5.29 5.23
N GLN A 58 8.08 -5.41 4.05
CA GLN A 58 8.62 -6.16 2.92
C GLN A 58 9.96 -5.59 2.44
N LEU A 59 10.16 -4.29 2.57
CA LEU A 59 11.42 -3.62 2.29
C LEU A 59 12.40 -3.62 3.48
N GLY A 60 12.04 -4.25 4.63
CA GLY A 60 12.87 -4.32 5.84
C GLY A 60 13.08 -2.95 6.46
N LEU A 61 12.04 -2.14 6.50
CA LEU A 61 12.07 -0.78 7.02
C LEU A 61 11.53 -0.67 8.46
N GLU A 62 11.39 -1.79 9.18
CA GLU A 62 10.88 -1.81 10.55
C GLU A 62 11.63 -0.85 11.48
N ASP A 63 12.96 -0.72 11.32
CA ASP A 63 13.80 0.19 12.11
C ASP A 63 13.63 1.67 11.73
N LYS A 64 12.93 1.96 10.64
CA LYS A 64 12.56 3.32 10.19
C LYS A 64 11.15 3.72 10.62
N MET A 65 10.39 2.77 11.15
CA MET A 65 9.01 2.97 11.56
C MET A 65 8.95 3.38 13.04
N ALA A 66 8.49 4.60 13.29
CA ALA A 66 8.17 5.09 14.64
C ALA A 66 6.84 4.50 15.15
N GLY A 67 6.01 4.00 14.25
CA GLY A 67 4.78 3.33 14.60
C GLY A 67 3.93 2.89 13.42
N THR A 68 2.94 2.07 13.73
CA THR A 68 1.90 1.61 12.81
C THR A 68 0.53 1.70 13.45
N ALA A 69 -0.51 1.73 12.62
CA ALA A 69 -1.90 1.73 13.07
C ALA A 69 -2.81 1.11 12.00
N PHE A 70 -4.08 0.86 12.38
CA PHE A 70 -5.12 0.36 11.51
C PHE A 70 -4.75 -1.02 10.90
N LYS A 71 -4.48 -1.97 11.79
CA LYS A 71 -4.37 -3.37 11.40
C LYS A 71 -5.78 -3.92 11.16
N GLU A 72 -6.01 -4.49 9.98
CA GLU A 72 -7.32 -4.96 9.54
C GLU A 72 -7.45 -6.47 9.74
N GLU A 73 -6.37 -7.21 9.50
CA GLU A 73 -6.30 -8.67 9.54
C GLU A 73 -4.97 -9.14 10.14
N GLU A 74 -4.75 -10.45 10.17
CA GLU A 74 -3.45 -11.01 10.54
C GLU A 74 -2.36 -10.55 9.56
N ILE A 75 -1.23 -10.16 10.10
CA ILE A 75 -0.06 -9.77 9.29
C ILE A 75 0.39 -10.98 8.46
N TYR A 76 0.77 -10.74 7.23
CA TYR A 76 1.35 -11.78 6.37
C TYR A 76 2.46 -12.53 7.15
N PRO A 77 2.34 -13.85 7.36
CA PRO A 77 3.18 -14.58 8.33
C PRO A 77 4.69 -14.36 8.20
N PRO A 78 5.28 -14.26 6.98
CA PRO A 78 6.70 -13.95 6.84
C PRO A 78 7.13 -12.58 7.37
N LEU A 79 6.20 -11.63 7.55
CA LEU A 79 6.45 -10.28 8.05
C LEU A 79 6.18 -10.11 9.54
N GLN A 80 5.57 -11.11 10.20
CA GLN A 80 5.15 -11.02 11.59
C GLN A 80 6.30 -10.63 12.54
N ALA A 81 7.45 -11.26 12.40
CA ALA A 81 8.62 -10.98 13.25
C ALA A 81 9.17 -9.55 13.08
N ALA A 82 9.02 -8.95 11.89
CA ALA A 82 9.36 -7.55 11.66
C ALA A 82 8.29 -6.62 12.22
N TYR A 83 7.01 -6.99 12.05
CA TYR A 83 5.87 -6.24 12.61
C TYR A 83 5.94 -6.13 14.14
N ASP A 84 6.31 -7.21 14.82
CA ASP A 84 6.39 -7.27 16.29
C ASP A 84 7.43 -6.28 16.89
N LYS A 85 8.35 -5.77 16.06
CA LYS A 85 9.32 -4.74 16.47
C LYS A 85 8.73 -3.32 16.37
N VAL A 86 7.64 -3.13 15.61
CA VAL A 86 7.06 -1.83 15.35
C VAL A 86 6.00 -1.49 16.39
N LYS A 87 6.08 -0.29 16.98
CA LYS A 87 5.10 0.17 17.94
C LYS A 87 3.72 0.32 17.30
N VAL A 88 2.71 -0.38 17.81
CA VAL A 88 1.31 -0.15 17.44
C VAL A 88 0.80 1.08 18.18
N LEU A 89 0.37 2.10 17.45
CA LEU A 89 -0.13 3.35 17.99
C LEU A 89 -1.61 3.29 18.35
N SER A 90 -2.37 2.52 17.57
CA SER A 90 -3.81 2.34 17.75
C SER A 90 -4.31 1.18 16.88
N ASP A 91 -5.38 0.51 17.30
CA ASP A 91 -6.07 -0.52 16.50
C ASP A 91 -6.79 0.09 15.27
N LYS A 92 -7.24 1.33 15.41
CA LYS A 92 -7.78 2.17 14.31
C LYS A 92 -6.81 3.32 14.07
N TRP A 93 -7.25 4.40 13.44
CA TRP A 93 -6.40 5.58 13.31
C TRP A 93 -6.15 6.22 14.68
N PRO A 94 -4.90 6.61 14.99
CA PRO A 94 -4.56 7.27 16.24
C PRO A 94 -5.14 8.69 16.31
N SER A 95 -5.28 9.22 17.51
CA SER A 95 -5.50 10.67 17.67
C SER A 95 -4.28 11.44 17.17
N TYR A 96 -4.47 12.73 16.87
CA TYR A 96 -3.37 13.59 16.45
C TYR A 96 -2.24 13.64 17.48
N GLU A 97 -2.58 13.68 18.77
CA GLU A 97 -1.62 13.72 19.88
C GLU A 97 -0.79 12.42 19.95
N VAL A 98 -1.43 11.26 19.79
CA VAL A 98 -0.77 9.95 19.76
C VAL A 98 0.16 9.86 18.55
N PHE A 99 -0.31 10.28 17.38
CA PHE A 99 0.50 10.32 16.16
C PHE A 99 1.74 11.22 16.34
N MET A 100 1.56 12.45 16.85
CA MET A 100 2.67 13.39 17.04
C MET A 100 3.62 13.00 18.18
N SER A 101 3.17 12.16 19.13
CA SER A 101 4.00 11.73 20.28
C SER A 101 5.25 10.95 19.84
N VAL A 102 5.24 10.33 18.66
CA VAL A 102 6.38 9.60 18.09
C VAL A 102 7.23 10.46 17.15
N LYS A 103 6.94 11.77 17.06
CA LYS A 103 7.69 12.75 16.25
C LYS A 103 7.89 12.29 14.80
N PRO A 104 6.81 12.01 14.06
CA PRO A 104 6.91 11.49 12.71
C PRO A 104 7.53 12.52 11.75
N ASP A 105 8.35 12.05 10.81
CA ASP A 105 8.89 12.81 9.69
C ASP A 105 8.28 12.38 8.35
N PHE A 106 7.58 11.23 8.36
CA PHE A 106 6.91 10.65 7.21
C PHE A 106 5.64 9.90 7.63
N ALA A 107 4.61 9.95 6.79
CA ALA A 107 3.37 9.21 6.98
C ALA A 107 2.90 8.59 5.66
N THR A 108 2.37 7.37 5.74
CA THR A 108 1.74 6.68 4.60
C THR A 108 0.51 5.92 5.08
N GLY A 109 -0.43 5.64 4.18
CA GLY A 109 -1.67 4.94 4.52
C GLY A 109 -2.73 5.07 3.44
N TRP A 110 -3.97 4.71 3.76
CA TRP A 110 -5.12 4.94 2.91
C TRP A 110 -5.37 6.45 2.72
N PRO A 111 -6.00 6.88 1.61
CA PRO A 111 -6.39 8.29 1.42
C PRO A 111 -7.18 8.86 2.61
N ASP A 112 -8.08 8.06 3.18
CA ASP A 112 -8.88 8.45 4.35
C ASP A 112 -8.06 8.69 5.62
N SER A 113 -6.85 8.13 5.71
CA SER A 113 -5.91 8.36 6.82
C SER A 113 -5.51 9.84 6.94
N PHE A 114 -5.58 10.58 5.82
CA PHE A 114 -5.17 11.98 5.68
C PHE A 114 -6.35 12.93 5.52
N SER A 115 -7.54 12.47 5.83
CA SER A 115 -8.80 13.23 5.78
C SER A 115 -9.35 13.57 7.17
N LYS A 116 -10.50 14.24 7.21
CA LYS A 116 -11.24 14.50 8.47
C LYS A 116 -11.71 13.22 9.18
N ARG A 117 -11.64 12.08 8.54
CA ARG A 117 -11.99 10.77 9.14
C ARG A 117 -10.91 10.27 10.11
N ALA A 118 -9.68 10.72 9.93
CA ALA A 118 -8.53 10.40 10.79
C ALA A 118 -7.78 11.70 11.16
N ILE A 119 -6.63 11.97 10.54
CA ILE A 119 -5.86 13.18 10.79
C ILE A 119 -5.72 13.96 9.48
N PRO A 120 -6.34 15.14 9.35
CA PRO A 120 -6.24 15.94 8.14
C PRO A 120 -4.80 16.23 7.73
N ALA A 121 -4.51 16.13 6.43
CA ALA A 121 -3.17 16.29 5.86
C ALA A 121 -2.52 17.63 6.22
N ASP A 122 -3.29 18.73 6.22
CA ASP A 122 -2.81 20.08 6.56
C ASP A 122 -2.19 20.14 7.96
N LYS A 123 -2.75 19.41 8.93
CA LYS A 123 -2.19 19.32 10.29
C LYS A 123 -0.82 18.63 10.30
N MET A 124 -0.65 17.56 9.53
CA MET A 124 0.62 16.85 9.41
C MET A 124 1.66 17.69 8.68
N ILE A 125 1.27 18.29 7.54
CA ILE A 125 2.13 19.15 6.70
C ILE A 125 2.63 20.36 7.49
N SER A 126 1.78 20.99 8.32
CA SER A 126 2.17 22.10 9.19
C SER A 126 3.29 21.73 10.18
N GLN A 127 3.41 20.45 10.52
CA GLN A 127 4.47 19.89 11.37
C GLN A 127 5.65 19.32 10.56
N LYS A 128 5.70 19.57 9.25
CA LYS A 128 6.73 19.10 8.31
C LYS A 128 6.78 17.57 8.15
N VAL A 129 5.67 16.90 8.36
CA VAL A 129 5.53 15.48 8.05
C VAL A 129 5.31 15.35 6.54
N ASN A 130 6.17 14.57 5.87
CA ASN A 130 5.97 14.23 4.48
C ASN A 130 4.89 13.15 4.38
N ILE A 131 3.95 13.29 3.45
CA ILE A 131 2.88 12.31 3.23
C ILE A 131 3.07 11.69 1.86
N TRP A 132 2.93 10.38 1.79
CA TRP A 132 2.90 9.62 0.54
C TRP A 132 1.78 8.59 0.56
N ILE A 133 0.98 8.57 -0.51
CA ILE A 133 -0.12 7.63 -0.70
C ILE A 133 0.20 6.79 -1.94
N PRO A 134 0.20 5.44 -1.86
CA PRO A 134 0.37 4.61 -3.03
C PRO A 134 -0.64 4.95 -4.13
N GLU A 135 -0.17 5.11 -5.37
CA GLU A 135 -1.03 5.38 -6.53
C GLU A 135 -2.03 4.23 -6.77
N SER A 136 -1.64 3.01 -6.41
CA SER A 136 -2.52 1.83 -6.47
C SER A 136 -3.76 1.95 -5.58
N MET A 137 -3.76 2.85 -4.59
CA MET A 137 -4.90 3.12 -3.71
C MET A 137 -5.78 4.28 -4.19
N LEU A 138 -5.33 5.04 -5.18
CA LEU A 138 -5.99 6.25 -5.67
C LEU A 138 -6.64 6.06 -7.03
N SER A 139 -5.96 5.40 -7.95
CA SER A 139 -6.32 5.39 -9.36
C SER A 139 -7.32 4.29 -9.72
N THR A 140 -8.40 4.68 -10.43
CA THR A 140 -9.34 3.73 -11.05
C THR A 140 -8.71 2.93 -12.19
N LYS A 141 -7.49 3.31 -12.63
CA LYS A 141 -6.70 2.61 -13.64
C LYS A 141 -5.57 1.76 -13.03
N ALA A 142 -5.42 1.79 -11.71
CA ALA A 142 -4.39 1.05 -11.02
C ALA A 142 -4.45 -0.46 -11.33
N ASP A 143 -3.28 -1.03 -11.49
CA ASP A 143 -3.06 -2.46 -11.71
C ASP A 143 -1.85 -2.94 -10.88
N LEU A 144 -1.41 -4.17 -11.12
CA LEU A 144 -0.26 -4.72 -10.39
C LEU A 144 1.05 -3.99 -10.71
N GLU A 145 1.21 -3.47 -11.94
CA GLU A 145 2.40 -2.69 -12.30
C GLU A 145 2.40 -1.32 -11.59
N THR A 146 1.22 -0.74 -11.34
CA THR A 146 1.09 0.44 -10.49
C THR A 146 1.57 0.14 -9.06
N ASN A 147 1.15 -0.99 -8.48
CA ASN A 147 1.62 -1.41 -7.15
C ASN A 147 3.14 -1.70 -7.13
N PHE A 148 3.69 -2.29 -8.18
CA PHE A 148 5.15 -2.47 -8.31
C PHE A 148 5.89 -1.13 -8.37
N SER A 149 5.31 -0.15 -9.07
CA SER A 149 5.86 1.21 -9.12
C SER A 149 5.80 1.89 -7.74
N ASP A 150 4.73 1.67 -6.98
CA ASP A 150 4.62 2.13 -5.59
C ASP A 150 5.71 1.53 -4.71
N MET A 151 5.98 0.22 -4.81
CA MET A 151 7.07 -0.43 -4.07
C MET A 151 8.44 0.16 -4.42
N ILE A 152 8.70 0.41 -5.71
CA ILE A 152 9.95 1.05 -6.15
C ILE A 152 10.03 2.48 -5.61
N LYS A 153 8.93 3.25 -5.67
CA LYS A 153 8.87 4.62 -5.15
C LYS A 153 9.14 4.68 -3.64
N LEU A 154 8.53 3.77 -2.89
CA LEU A 154 8.81 3.63 -1.46
C LEU A 154 10.29 3.30 -1.21
N GLY A 155 10.85 2.39 -2.00
CA GLY A 155 12.28 2.07 -1.98
C GLY A 155 13.19 3.26 -2.28
N GLU A 156 12.79 4.15 -3.21
CA GLU A 156 13.50 5.41 -3.51
C GLU A 156 13.45 6.36 -2.32
N ILE A 157 12.26 6.58 -1.73
CA ILE A 157 12.07 7.47 -0.59
C ILE A 157 12.94 7.04 0.60
N PHE A 158 13.06 5.75 0.85
CA PHE A 158 13.82 5.20 1.97
C PHE A 158 15.26 4.79 1.63
N GLY A 159 15.73 5.03 0.39
CA GLY A 159 17.10 4.73 -0.02
C GLY A 159 17.41 3.23 -0.18
N VAL A 160 16.38 2.41 -0.34
CA VAL A 160 16.48 0.94 -0.52
C VAL A 160 15.93 0.48 -1.88
N LYS A 161 15.99 1.33 -2.89
CA LYS A 161 15.49 1.05 -4.25
C LYS A 161 15.94 -0.32 -4.81
N PRO A 162 17.23 -0.72 -4.70
CA PRO A 162 17.65 -2.03 -5.22
C PRO A 162 16.88 -3.20 -4.60
N LYS A 163 16.53 -3.14 -3.32
CA LYS A 163 15.74 -4.15 -2.64
C LYS A 163 14.30 -4.20 -3.14
N ALA A 164 13.72 -3.04 -3.41
CA ALA A 164 12.38 -2.94 -4.01
C ALA A 164 12.37 -3.53 -5.44
N GLU A 165 13.38 -3.22 -6.26
CA GLU A 165 13.52 -3.75 -7.61
C GLU A 165 13.69 -5.28 -7.62
N GLU A 166 14.48 -5.82 -6.69
CA GLU A 166 14.65 -7.26 -6.53
C GLU A 166 13.32 -7.94 -6.17
N TRP A 167 12.59 -7.39 -5.20
CA TRP A 167 11.28 -7.89 -4.83
C TRP A 167 10.31 -7.87 -6.01
N VAL A 168 10.19 -6.74 -6.71
CA VAL A 168 9.33 -6.59 -7.89
C VAL A 168 9.70 -7.59 -8.97
N SER A 169 11.00 -7.79 -9.23
CA SER A 169 11.48 -8.80 -10.20
C SER A 169 11.01 -10.21 -9.82
N GLY A 170 11.07 -10.55 -8.53
CA GLY A 170 10.56 -11.82 -8.01
C GLY A 170 9.06 -11.98 -8.22
N GLN A 171 8.27 -10.93 -7.94
CA GLN A 171 6.81 -10.95 -8.13
C GLN A 171 6.43 -11.11 -9.61
N ARG A 172 7.10 -10.39 -10.53
CA ARG A 172 6.87 -10.55 -11.98
C ARG A 172 7.14 -11.97 -12.46
N LYS A 173 8.19 -12.63 -11.96
CA LYS A 173 8.47 -14.04 -12.28
C LYS A 173 7.35 -14.96 -11.81
N THR A 174 6.87 -14.75 -10.58
CA THR A 174 5.74 -15.49 -10.02
C THR A 174 4.47 -15.30 -10.86
N LEU A 175 4.15 -14.06 -11.21
CA LEU A 175 3.00 -13.74 -12.05
C LEU A 175 3.09 -14.43 -13.40
N ALA A 176 4.24 -14.33 -14.07
CA ALA A 176 4.44 -14.98 -15.37
C ALA A 176 4.22 -16.50 -15.31
N ALA A 177 4.72 -17.15 -14.25
CA ALA A 177 4.51 -18.58 -14.01
C ALA A 177 3.03 -18.95 -13.75
N ILE A 178 2.28 -18.08 -13.09
CA ILE A 178 0.82 -18.24 -12.89
C ILE A 178 0.10 -18.09 -14.23
N GLN A 179 0.40 -17.01 -14.97
CA GLN A 179 -0.24 -16.74 -16.25
C GLN A 179 0.01 -17.87 -17.29
N ASP A 180 1.21 -18.44 -17.32
CA ASP A 180 1.52 -19.59 -18.18
C ASP A 180 0.64 -20.80 -17.86
N LYS A 181 0.35 -21.06 -16.59
CA LYS A 181 -0.55 -22.13 -16.16
C LYS A 181 -2.01 -21.87 -16.51
N LEU A 182 -2.41 -20.61 -16.60
CA LEU A 182 -3.82 -20.20 -16.77
C LEU A 182 -4.19 -19.92 -18.23
N LYS A 183 -3.21 -19.74 -19.13
CA LYS A 183 -3.40 -19.22 -20.52
C LYS A 183 -4.42 -19.97 -21.35
N ASP A 184 -4.56 -21.29 -21.12
CA ASP A 184 -5.46 -22.16 -21.88
C ASP A 184 -6.76 -22.48 -21.13
N LEU A 185 -6.95 -21.88 -19.95
CA LEU A 185 -8.17 -22.08 -19.16
C LEU A 185 -9.25 -21.05 -19.51
N PRO A 186 -10.54 -21.43 -19.47
CA PRO A 186 -11.62 -20.49 -19.69
C PRO A 186 -11.62 -19.43 -18.59
N ARG A 187 -11.83 -18.17 -18.99
CA ARG A 187 -11.97 -17.05 -18.04
C ARG A 187 -13.17 -17.27 -17.15
N LYS A 188 -13.06 -16.81 -15.91
CA LYS A 188 -14.10 -16.91 -14.89
C LYS A 188 -14.73 -15.55 -14.63
N ARG A 189 -16.03 -15.52 -14.45
CA ARG A 189 -16.81 -14.34 -14.12
C ARG A 189 -16.92 -14.24 -12.60
N ILE A 190 -16.41 -13.15 -12.02
CA ILE A 190 -16.28 -12.96 -10.58
C ILE A 190 -17.11 -11.77 -10.14
N PHE A 191 -17.90 -11.94 -9.10
CA PHE A 191 -18.45 -10.86 -8.31
C PHE A 191 -17.66 -10.71 -7.01
N ILE A 192 -17.30 -9.47 -6.64
CA ILE A 192 -16.61 -9.17 -5.39
C ILE A 192 -17.62 -8.56 -4.43
N TYR A 193 -17.86 -9.20 -3.32
CA TYR A 193 -18.74 -8.72 -2.27
C TYR A 193 -17.90 -8.21 -1.09
N ASP A 194 -18.06 -6.94 -0.76
CA ASP A 194 -17.38 -6.31 0.39
C ASP A 194 -18.31 -6.23 1.59
N SER A 195 -19.41 -5.54 1.42
CA SER A 195 -20.40 -5.30 2.49
C SER A 195 -21.76 -4.97 1.90
N GLU A 196 -22.75 -4.80 2.76
CA GLU A 196 -24.11 -4.45 2.35
C GLU A 196 -24.73 -3.39 3.26
N ASP A 197 -25.42 -2.45 2.64
CA ASP A 197 -26.36 -1.54 3.27
C ASP A 197 -27.53 -1.36 2.30
N GLY A 198 -28.42 -2.36 2.27
CA GLY A 198 -29.54 -2.51 1.35
C GLY A 198 -29.15 -2.83 -0.10
N GLN A 199 -27.93 -2.51 -0.50
CA GLN A 199 -27.33 -2.85 -1.79
C GLN A 199 -25.87 -3.26 -1.58
N PRO A 200 -25.32 -4.17 -2.42
CA PRO A 200 -23.96 -4.64 -2.24
C PRO A 200 -22.96 -3.52 -2.50
N PHE A 201 -21.99 -3.36 -1.61
CA PHE A 201 -20.80 -2.57 -1.86
C PHE A 201 -19.75 -3.48 -2.52
N THR A 202 -19.17 -3.04 -3.63
CA THR A 202 -18.39 -3.92 -4.50
C THR A 202 -17.32 -3.15 -5.26
N ALA A 203 -16.29 -3.88 -5.74
CA ALA A 203 -15.31 -3.34 -6.66
C ALA A 203 -15.89 -3.16 -8.07
N PHE A 204 -15.62 -2.02 -8.70
CA PHE A 204 -15.93 -1.75 -10.11
C PHE A 204 -14.66 -1.69 -10.93
N GLU A 205 -13.81 -0.68 -10.75
CA GLU A 205 -12.59 -0.49 -11.54
C GLU A 205 -11.34 -0.48 -10.65
N GLY A 206 -10.17 -0.35 -11.23
CA GLY A 206 -8.91 -0.18 -10.52
C GLY A 206 -8.22 -1.49 -10.18
N TYR A 207 -7.41 -1.44 -9.14
CA TYR A 207 -6.44 -2.47 -8.79
C TYR A 207 -7.05 -3.87 -8.66
N THR A 208 -8.11 -4.03 -7.86
CA THR A 208 -8.75 -5.33 -7.60
C THR A 208 -9.29 -5.96 -8.90
N THR A 209 -9.97 -5.18 -9.73
CA THR A 209 -10.50 -5.63 -11.02
C THR A 209 -9.39 -5.99 -11.99
N ASN A 210 -8.33 -5.18 -12.05
CA ASN A 210 -7.23 -5.43 -12.97
C ASN A 210 -6.37 -6.65 -12.56
N ILE A 211 -6.24 -6.95 -11.26
CA ILE A 211 -5.61 -8.21 -10.81
C ILE A 211 -6.41 -9.42 -11.29
N LEU A 212 -7.74 -9.40 -11.21
CA LEU A 212 -8.56 -10.51 -11.71
C LEU A 212 -8.28 -10.77 -13.20
N LYS A 213 -8.14 -9.72 -14.01
CA LYS A 213 -7.81 -9.85 -15.43
C LYS A 213 -6.48 -10.57 -15.65
N LEU A 214 -5.47 -10.30 -14.81
CA LEU A 214 -4.15 -10.94 -14.91
C LEU A 214 -4.16 -12.44 -14.62
N ILE A 215 -5.10 -12.90 -13.80
CA ILE A 215 -5.24 -14.31 -13.43
C ILE A 215 -6.36 -15.03 -14.19
N GLY A 216 -6.80 -14.49 -15.31
CA GLY A 216 -7.79 -15.14 -16.18
C GLY A 216 -9.23 -15.04 -15.71
N ALA A 217 -9.55 -14.00 -14.93
CA ALA A 217 -10.91 -13.73 -14.47
C ALA A 217 -11.39 -12.34 -14.88
N ASP A 218 -12.70 -12.13 -14.85
CA ASP A 218 -13.36 -10.87 -15.16
C ASP A 218 -14.28 -10.47 -14.01
N ASN A 219 -14.09 -9.24 -13.49
CA ASN A 219 -15.05 -8.65 -12.56
C ASN A 219 -16.34 -8.30 -13.31
N VAL A 220 -17.45 -8.92 -12.91
CA VAL A 220 -18.77 -8.73 -13.57
C VAL A 220 -19.30 -7.30 -13.41
N MET A 221 -18.80 -6.53 -12.48
CA MET A 221 -19.20 -5.14 -12.25
C MET A 221 -18.34 -4.13 -13.01
N SER A 222 -17.25 -4.55 -13.66
CA SER A 222 -16.41 -3.68 -14.48
C SER A 222 -17.08 -3.32 -15.80
N GLY A 223 -16.83 -2.10 -16.30
CA GLY A 223 -17.35 -1.65 -17.60
C GLY A 223 -18.83 -1.24 -17.60
N LEU A 224 -19.47 -1.14 -16.44
CA LEU A 224 -20.89 -0.78 -16.31
C LEU A 224 -21.12 0.74 -16.21
N GLY A 225 -20.13 1.56 -16.54
CA GLY A 225 -20.24 3.02 -16.53
C GLY A 225 -20.03 3.66 -15.14
N VAL A 226 -19.58 2.90 -14.16
CA VAL A 226 -19.22 3.41 -12.83
C VAL A 226 -17.70 3.60 -12.78
N ASP A 227 -17.26 4.85 -12.95
CA ASP A 227 -15.82 5.21 -12.87
C ASP A 227 -15.40 5.44 -11.41
N LYS A 228 -15.40 4.34 -10.64
CA LYS A 228 -14.95 4.28 -9.24
C LYS A 228 -14.28 2.95 -8.98
N THR A 229 -13.35 2.93 -8.02
CA THR A 229 -12.73 1.68 -7.55
C THR A 229 -13.75 0.86 -6.78
N TRP A 230 -14.46 1.47 -5.85
CA TRP A 230 -15.49 0.87 -5.00
C TRP A 230 -16.75 1.71 -4.97
N ALA A 231 -17.91 1.07 -5.08
CA ALA A 231 -19.21 1.75 -5.02
C ALA A 231 -20.34 0.78 -4.63
N LYS A 232 -21.52 1.32 -4.33
CA LYS A 232 -22.75 0.53 -4.23
C LYS A 232 -23.14 0.04 -5.63
N GLY A 233 -23.39 -1.25 -5.77
CA GLY A 233 -23.99 -1.88 -6.94
C GLY A 233 -25.49 -2.10 -6.76
N SER A 234 -26.06 -3.05 -7.52
CA SER A 234 -27.41 -3.56 -7.28
C SER A 234 -27.42 -5.08 -7.44
N TRP A 235 -28.25 -5.74 -6.65
CA TRP A 235 -28.42 -7.20 -6.75
C TRP A 235 -28.99 -7.62 -8.10
N GLU A 236 -29.90 -6.83 -8.68
CA GLU A 236 -30.44 -7.08 -10.02
C GLU A 236 -29.34 -7.11 -11.06
N THR A 237 -28.36 -6.18 -10.96
CA THR A 237 -27.22 -6.16 -11.86
C THR A 237 -26.35 -7.39 -11.64
N VAL A 238 -26.04 -7.77 -10.41
CA VAL A 238 -25.22 -8.95 -10.09
C VAL A 238 -25.86 -10.20 -10.66
N ILE A 239 -27.17 -10.39 -10.44
CA ILE A 239 -27.94 -11.54 -10.98
C ILE A 239 -27.93 -11.53 -12.52
N ALA A 240 -28.16 -10.39 -13.15
CA ALA A 240 -28.15 -10.26 -14.60
C ALA A 240 -26.76 -10.56 -15.19
N GLN A 241 -25.70 -10.22 -14.48
CA GLN A 241 -24.32 -10.51 -14.88
C GLN A 241 -23.94 -11.97 -14.67
N ASN A 242 -24.70 -12.76 -13.88
CA ASN A 242 -24.53 -14.20 -13.67
C ASN A 242 -23.05 -14.61 -13.41
N PRO A 243 -22.46 -14.25 -12.27
CA PRO A 243 -21.08 -14.60 -11.95
C PRO A 243 -20.92 -16.12 -11.73
N ASP A 244 -19.74 -16.66 -12.07
CA ASP A 244 -19.36 -18.05 -11.76
C ASP A 244 -18.99 -18.21 -10.28
N TYR A 245 -18.42 -17.15 -9.68
CA TYR A 245 -17.95 -17.13 -8.28
C TYR A 245 -18.21 -15.80 -7.61
N ILE A 246 -18.41 -15.85 -6.31
CA ILE A 246 -18.45 -14.69 -5.43
C ILE A 246 -17.21 -14.73 -4.53
N ILE A 247 -16.40 -13.67 -4.57
CA ILE A 247 -15.30 -13.47 -3.63
C ILE A 247 -15.83 -12.54 -2.53
N ILE A 248 -15.75 -12.98 -1.29
CA ILE A 248 -16.19 -12.23 -0.12
C ILE A 248 -14.98 -11.61 0.55
N ALA A 249 -14.98 -10.28 0.74
CA ALA A 249 -14.01 -9.60 1.59
C ALA A 249 -14.44 -9.82 3.04
N ASP A 250 -13.74 -10.72 3.74
CA ASP A 250 -14.04 -11.08 5.13
C ASP A 250 -13.12 -10.31 6.06
N TYR A 251 -13.69 -9.35 6.76
CA TYR A 251 -12.98 -8.52 7.77
C TYR A 251 -13.08 -9.10 9.19
N GLY A 252 -13.20 -10.42 9.32
CA GLY A 252 -13.31 -11.11 10.62
C GLY A 252 -14.68 -11.03 11.28
N ASN A 253 -15.63 -10.29 10.72
CA ASN A 253 -17.01 -10.16 11.23
C ASN A 253 -17.96 -11.24 10.69
N SER A 254 -17.40 -12.29 10.08
CA SER A 254 -18.10 -13.54 9.73
C SER A 254 -19.42 -13.36 8.94
N ILE A 255 -19.37 -12.51 7.88
CA ILE A 255 -20.46 -12.40 6.87
C ILE A 255 -20.90 -13.81 6.40
N ARG A 256 -19.96 -14.76 6.39
CA ARG A 256 -20.23 -16.18 6.03
C ARG A 256 -21.31 -16.86 6.87
N ASN A 257 -21.57 -16.37 8.08
CA ASN A 257 -22.57 -16.91 9.01
C ASN A 257 -23.80 -16.01 9.12
N ASP A 258 -23.91 -14.97 8.30
CA ASP A 258 -25.09 -14.13 8.23
C ASP A 258 -26.17 -14.85 7.43
N ASP A 259 -27.29 -15.18 8.08
CA ASP A 259 -28.40 -15.90 7.48
C ASP A 259 -29.01 -15.12 6.29
N ASP A 260 -29.04 -13.80 6.37
CA ASP A 260 -29.50 -12.93 5.28
C ASP A 260 -28.60 -13.03 4.05
N PHE A 261 -27.27 -13.07 4.27
CA PHE A 261 -26.32 -13.26 3.19
C PHE A 261 -26.45 -14.64 2.54
N GLN A 262 -26.55 -15.68 3.34
CA GLN A 262 -26.69 -17.07 2.85
C GLN A 262 -27.97 -17.29 2.03
N GLN A 263 -29.01 -16.49 2.23
CA GLN A 263 -30.22 -16.55 1.45
C GLN A 263 -30.16 -15.83 0.11
N LYS A 264 -29.17 -14.97 -0.09
CA LYS A 264 -28.99 -14.13 -1.30
C LYS A 264 -28.06 -14.75 -2.32
N ILE A 265 -27.16 -15.65 -1.90
CA ILE A 265 -26.20 -16.34 -2.76
C ILE A 265 -26.63 -17.77 -3.04
#